data_541faeb6e42f11f4133bb76af3af1030
#
_entry.id   541faeb6e42f11f4133bb76af3af1030
#
_cell.length_a   1.000
_cell.length_b   1.000
_cell.length_c   1.000
_cell.angle_alpha   90.00
_cell.angle_beta   90.00
_cell.angle_gamma   90.00
#
_symmetry.space_group_name_H-M   'P 1'
#
loop_
_entity.id
_entity.type
_entity.pdbx_description
1 polymer ?
#
loop_
_entity_poly.entity_id
_entity_poly.type
_entity_poly.pdbx_seq_one_letter_code
_entity_poly.pdbx_strand_id
1 'polypeptide(L)'
;MILVTGGLGMIGAHTARALVDLGHEVVVTTHRRTEVPSFLAGRVTVEPLDVTDREAFLALAGRHDISDIVHLAGSIPDEDPVRFFRTDTAGLLNALDAARTWGVRRFAVASSIGVYVGRTETRWHEELALPAAELPHLIVAFKKAVEPLTTHSLQGSGVQPVVLRIGTIWGPLVDPESPFFRIPPYINAVLRGEEPLPLHADDGGDCCYAPDAGRAIALLMTAETLRHDTYNVSAGRPATNREFADALQAITPGLRLDLLPGRQDGPGDNPYLDTTRLTHDTGFAPTFDVAAAVADYVAWRADNPR
;
A
#
# COMPACT_ATOMS: atom_id res chain seq x y z
N MET A 1 14.54 -7.56 14.92
CA MET A 1 13.94 -7.92 13.60
C MET A 1 12.63 -7.19 13.38
N ILE A 2 12.27 -6.87 12.12
CA ILE A 2 10.98 -6.26 11.78
C ILE A 2 10.08 -7.32 11.15
N LEU A 3 8.89 -7.53 11.72
CA LEU A 3 7.88 -8.44 11.18
C LEU A 3 6.99 -7.70 10.17
N VAL A 4 6.85 -8.24 8.95
CA VAL A 4 5.92 -7.74 7.93
C VAL A 4 4.88 -8.81 7.63
N THR A 5 3.65 -8.64 8.12
CA THR A 5 2.57 -9.57 7.77
C THR A 5 2.03 -9.25 6.37
N GLY A 6 1.64 -10.29 5.63
CA GLY A 6 1.31 -10.11 4.22
C GLY A 6 2.54 -9.74 3.37
N GLY A 7 3.73 -10.10 3.82
CA GLY A 7 5.01 -9.65 3.29
C GLY A 7 5.36 -10.14 1.88
N LEU A 8 4.61 -11.09 1.29
CA LEU A 8 4.75 -11.49 -0.12
C LEU A 8 3.70 -10.84 -1.03
N GLY A 9 2.80 -10.01 -0.48
CA GLY A 9 1.91 -9.16 -1.28
C GLY A 9 2.66 -7.96 -1.88
N MET A 10 2.03 -7.23 -2.82
CA MET A 10 2.65 -6.09 -3.51
C MET A 10 3.30 -5.10 -2.54
N ILE A 11 2.55 -4.50 -1.64
CA ILE A 11 3.07 -3.48 -0.71
C ILE A 11 4.04 -4.12 0.29
N GLY A 12 3.70 -5.30 0.84
CA GLY A 12 4.52 -5.99 1.82
C GLY A 12 5.91 -6.38 1.30
N ALA A 13 5.98 -6.89 0.07
CA ALA A 13 7.24 -7.29 -0.54
C ALA A 13 8.17 -6.08 -0.81
N HIS A 14 7.62 -4.96 -1.29
CA HIS A 14 8.41 -3.75 -1.49
C HIS A 14 8.80 -3.10 -0.15
N THR A 15 7.96 -3.19 0.88
CA THR A 15 8.32 -2.76 2.25
C THR A 15 9.46 -3.62 2.80
N ALA A 16 9.35 -4.94 2.70
CA ALA A 16 10.39 -5.85 3.14
C ALA A 16 11.72 -5.61 2.42
N ARG A 17 11.69 -5.41 1.09
CA ARG A 17 12.86 -5.04 0.30
C ARG A 17 13.52 -3.76 0.82
N ALA A 18 12.73 -2.70 1.00
CA ALA A 18 13.24 -1.42 1.46
C ALA A 18 13.84 -1.50 2.88
N LEU A 19 13.23 -2.28 3.79
CA LEU A 19 13.77 -2.52 5.13
C LEU A 19 15.12 -3.25 5.08
N VAL A 20 15.25 -4.27 4.23
CA VAL A 20 16.51 -4.99 4.03
C VAL A 20 17.58 -4.09 3.40
N ASP A 21 17.20 -3.25 2.44
CA ASP A 21 18.08 -2.28 1.78
C ASP A 21 18.60 -1.23 2.79
N LEU A 22 17.84 -0.95 3.86
CA LEU A 22 18.25 -0.11 5.00
C LEU A 22 19.06 -0.86 6.07
N GLY A 23 19.37 -2.16 5.85
CA GLY A 23 20.21 -2.96 6.74
C GLY A 23 19.47 -3.67 7.88
N HIS A 24 18.14 -3.76 7.82
CA HIS A 24 17.35 -4.44 8.86
C HIS A 24 17.11 -5.92 8.52
N GLU A 25 17.09 -6.76 9.55
CA GLU A 25 16.61 -8.12 9.45
C GLU A 25 15.09 -8.14 9.42
N VAL A 26 14.51 -8.87 8.46
CA VAL A 26 13.08 -8.88 8.18
C VAL A 26 12.53 -10.31 8.19
N VAL A 27 11.45 -10.50 8.93
CA VAL A 27 10.60 -11.68 8.85
C VAL A 27 9.33 -11.30 8.09
N VAL A 28 9.02 -12.00 7.02
CA VAL A 28 7.77 -11.82 6.28
C VAL A 28 6.83 -12.99 6.54
N THR A 29 5.54 -12.71 6.72
CA THR A 29 4.57 -13.80 6.80
C THR A 29 3.78 -13.95 5.51
N THR A 30 3.41 -15.19 5.23
CA THR A 30 2.54 -15.54 4.12
C THR A 30 1.53 -16.60 4.54
N HIS A 31 0.33 -16.55 3.95
CA HIS A 31 -0.70 -17.58 4.21
C HIS A 31 -0.93 -18.45 2.97
N ARG A 32 -1.18 -17.85 1.81
CA ARG A 32 -1.51 -18.59 0.58
C ARG A 32 -0.44 -18.49 -0.50
N ARG A 33 0.25 -17.38 -0.57
CA ARG A 33 1.32 -17.16 -1.55
C ARG A 33 2.60 -17.80 -1.03
N THR A 34 3.17 -18.72 -1.79
CA THR A 34 4.43 -19.41 -1.46
C THR A 34 5.61 -18.92 -2.29
N GLU A 35 5.32 -18.27 -3.42
CA GLU A 35 6.35 -17.75 -4.30
C GLU A 35 6.96 -16.47 -3.73
N VAL A 36 8.26 -16.54 -3.49
CA VAL A 36 9.03 -15.39 -3.01
C VAL A 36 9.51 -14.59 -4.22
N PRO A 37 9.18 -13.29 -4.32
CA PRO A 37 9.67 -12.45 -5.40
C PRO A 37 11.21 -12.50 -5.49
N SER A 38 11.76 -12.51 -6.70
CA SER A 38 13.19 -12.65 -6.95
C SER A 38 14.03 -11.63 -6.19
N PHE A 39 13.55 -10.40 -6.06
CA PHE A 39 14.23 -9.33 -5.33
C PHE A 39 14.26 -9.51 -3.78
N LEU A 40 13.51 -10.50 -3.25
CA LEU A 40 13.52 -10.89 -1.83
C LEU A 40 14.19 -12.23 -1.57
N ALA A 41 14.44 -13.02 -2.62
CA ALA A 41 14.95 -14.38 -2.48
C ALA A 41 16.27 -14.41 -1.71
N GLY A 42 16.32 -15.16 -0.61
CA GLY A 42 17.51 -15.28 0.26
C GLY A 42 17.80 -14.04 1.12
N ARG A 43 16.94 -13.02 1.10
CA ARG A 43 17.15 -11.75 1.82
C ARG A 43 16.26 -11.58 3.04
N VAL A 44 15.21 -12.38 3.17
CA VAL A 44 14.23 -12.34 4.26
C VAL A 44 13.96 -13.72 4.79
N THR A 45 13.55 -13.81 6.05
CA THR A 45 12.98 -15.04 6.60
C THR A 45 11.50 -15.09 6.28
N VAL A 46 11.02 -16.22 5.74
CA VAL A 46 9.61 -16.42 5.39
C VAL A 46 8.98 -17.38 6.39
N GLU A 47 7.89 -16.93 7.04
CA GLU A 47 7.11 -17.72 7.99
C GLU A 47 5.68 -17.92 7.45
N PRO A 48 5.20 -19.17 7.37
CA PRO A 48 3.78 -19.41 7.11
C PRO A 48 2.96 -18.99 8.33
N LEU A 49 1.94 -18.17 8.10
CA LEU A 49 1.04 -17.70 9.16
C LEU A 49 -0.33 -17.37 8.61
N ASP A 50 -1.37 -17.99 9.19
CA ASP A 50 -2.71 -17.44 9.17
C ASP A 50 -2.82 -16.41 10.31
N VAL A 51 -2.97 -15.13 9.97
CA VAL A 51 -3.04 -14.06 10.98
C VAL A 51 -4.27 -14.18 11.89
N THR A 52 -5.26 -14.99 11.52
CA THR A 52 -6.43 -15.27 12.36
C THR A 52 -6.16 -16.31 13.44
N ASP A 53 -5.07 -17.08 13.32
CA ASP A 53 -4.61 -17.99 14.36
C ASP A 53 -3.75 -17.23 15.38
N ARG A 54 -4.35 -16.92 16.53
CA ARG A 54 -3.72 -16.17 17.61
C ARG A 54 -2.51 -16.88 18.20
N GLU A 55 -2.62 -18.21 18.40
CA GLU A 55 -1.54 -18.98 19.04
C GLU A 55 -0.33 -19.06 18.10
N ALA A 56 -0.56 -19.34 16.82
CA ALA A 56 0.50 -19.34 15.81
C ALA A 56 1.16 -17.97 15.67
N PHE A 57 0.37 -16.87 15.74
CA PHE A 57 0.90 -15.52 15.70
C PHE A 57 1.84 -15.25 16.88
N LEU A 58 1.38 -15.50 18.11
CA LEU A 58 2.16 -15.26 19.32
C LEU A 58 3.40 -16.15 19.41
N ALA A 59 3.37 -17.36 18.84
CA ALA A 59 4.50 -18.27 18.80
C ALA A 59 5.70 -17.77 17.96
N LEU A 60 5.51 -16.75 17.12
CA LEU A 60 6.61 -16.15 16.33
C LEU A 60 7.72 -15.59 17.22
N ALA A 61 7.39 -14.98 18.36
CA ALA A 61 8.40 -14.43 19.27
C ALA A 61 9.30 -15.49 19.92
N GLY A 62 8.87 -16.75 19.94
CA GLY A 62 9.73 -17.87 20.39
C GLY A 62 10.83 -18.23 19.38
N ARG A 63 10.72 -17.75 18.15
CA ARG A 63 11.67 -18.02 17.06
C ARG A 63 12.43 -16.78 16.58
N HIS A 64 11.86 -15.59 16.81
CA HIS A 64 12.37 -14.31 16.29
C HIS A 64 12.32 -13.24 17.35
N ASP A 65 13.39 -12.45 17.49
CA ASP A 65 13.42 -11.25 18.34
C ASP A 65 12.79 -10.06 17.59
N ILE A 66 11.45 -9.97 17.64
CA ILE A 66 10.66 -9.00 16.90
C ILE A 66 10.60 -7.68 17.67
N SER A 67 11.17 -6.65 17.11
CA SER A 67 11.20 -5.29 17.67
C SER A 67 10.12 -4.36 17.13
N ASP A 68 9.58 -4.63 15.95
CA ASP A 68 8.60 -3.80 15.26
C ASP A 68 7.68 -4.66 14.38
N ILE A 69 6.43 -4.23 14.18
CA ILE A 69 5.46 -4.94 13.33
C ILE A 69 4.92 -3.99 12.26
N VAL A 70 4.90 -4.46 11.00
CA VAL A 70 4.17 -3.84 9.89
C VAL A 70 3.04 -4.77 9.49
N HIS A 71 1.81 -4.45 9.88
CA HIS A 71 0.64 -5.28 9.62
C HIS A 71 -0.04 -4.86 8.31
N LEU A 72 0.28 -5.59 7.23
CA LEU A 72 -0.28 -5.37 5.88
C LEU A 72 -1.14 -6.55 5.41
N ALA A 73 -1.22 -7.63 6.19
CA ALA A 73 -2.09 -8.75 5.89
C ALA A 73 -3.55 -8.30 5.91
N GLY A 74 -4.30 -8.70 4.91
CA GLY A 74 -5.72 -8.44 4.77
C GLY A 74 -6.29 -9.31 3.67
N SER A 75 -7.60 -9.56 3.70
CA SER A 75 -8.30 -10.33 2.70
C SER A 75 -8.82 -9.44 1.57
N ILE A 76 -8.99 -10.04 0.39
CA ILE A 76 -9.80 -9.43 -0.66
C ILE A 76 -11.26 -9.70 -0.30
N PRO A 77 -12.13 -8.67 -0.25
CA PRO A 77 -13.53 -8.86 0.05
C PRO A 77 -14.19 -9.86 -0.92
N ASP A 78 -14.97 -10.75 -0.38
CA ASP A 78 -15.88 -11.59 -1.14
C ASP A 78 -17.35 -11.15 -0.96
N GLU A 79 -18.30 -11.99 -1.35
CA GLU A 79 -19.73 -11.69 -1.29
C GLU A 79 -20.29 -11.63 0.15
N ASP A 80 -19.58 -12.19 1.15
CA ASP A 80 -20.02 -12.20 2.56
C ASP A 80 -19.30 -11.12 3.39
N PRO A 81 -19.95 -9.95 3.63
CA PRO A 81 -19.36 -8.87 4.40
C PRO A 81 -19.05 -9.24 5.84
N VAL A 82 -19.86 -10.11 6.45
CA VAL A 82 -19.66 -10.51 7.86
C VAL A 82 -18.42 -11.39 7.98
N ARG A 83 -18.20 -12.30 7.02
CA ARG A 83 -17.01 -13.13 6.97
C ARG A 83 -15.76 -12.28 6.78
N PHE A 84 -15.79 -11.33 5.85
CA PHE A 84 -14.71 -10.37 5.63
C PHE A 84 -14.35 -9.63 6.92
N PHE A 85 -15.31 -8.96 7.56
CA PHE A 85 -15.05 -8.22 8.80
C PHE A 85 -14.55 -9.11 9.93
N ARG A 86 -15.10 -10.32 10.07
CA ARG A 86 -14.63 -11.27 11.10
C ARG A 86 -13.18 -11.67 10.89
N THR A 87 -12.80 -12.01 9.67
CA THR A 87 -11.44 -12.44 9.31
C THR A 87 -10.42 -11.30 9.52
N ASP A 88 -10.67 -10.14 8.93
CA ASP A 88 -9.73 -9.03 8.97
C ASP A 88 -9.64 -8.40 10.37
N THR A 89 -10.76 -8.35 11.12
CA THR A 89 -10.73 -7.89 12.51
C THR A 89 -9.98 -8.88 13.40
N ALA A 90 -10.17 -10.20 13.23
CA ALA A 90 -9.42 -11.19 14.00
C ALA A 90 -7.91 -11.06 13.75
N GLY A 91 -7.49 -10.94 12.49
CA GLY A 91 -6.08 -10.72 12.14
C GLY A 91 -5.50 -9.45 12.77
N LEU A 92 -6.23 -8.34 12.71
CA LEU A 92 -5.82 -7.09 13.34
C LEU A 92 -5.69 -7.23 14.86
N LEU A 93 -6.68 -7.80 15.53
CA LEU A 93 -6.67 -7.97 16.99
C LEU A 93 -5.53 -8.88 17.45
N ASN A 94 -5.24 -9.96 16.72
CA ASN A 94 -4.12 -10.84 17.03
C ASN A 94 -2.77 -10.12 16.85
N ALA A 95 -2.63 -9.31 15.81
CA ALA A 95 -1.43 -8.51 15.60
C ALA A 95 -1.23 -7.45 16.71
N LEU A 96 -2.32 -6.80 17.16
CA LEU A 96 -2.28 -5.84 18.28
C LEU A 96 -1.96 -6.51 19.61
N ASP A 97 -2.50 -7.70 19.85
CA ASP A 97 -2.19 -8.49 21.05
C ASP A 97 -0.70 -8.92 21.06
N ALA A 98 -0.20 -9.37 19.93
CA ALA A 98 1.22 -9.67 19.74
C ALA A 98 2.10 -8.43 20.00
N ALA A 99 1.76 -7.28 19.43
CA ALA A 99 2.49 -6.03 19.61
C ALA A 99 2.61 -5.64 21.09
N ARG A 100 1.51 -5.76 21.83
CA ARG A 100 1.47 -5.46 23.27
C ARG A 100 2.24 -6.50 24.10
N THR A 101 2.05 -7.78 23.78
CA THR A 101 2.68 -8.90 24.52
C THR A 101 4.20 -8.91 24.35
N TRP A 102 4.68 -8.60 23.16
CA TRP A 102 6.12 -8.55 22.86
C TRP A 102 6.75 -7.22 23.25
N GLY A 103 5.95 -6.17 23.48
CA GLY A 103 6.44 -4.84 23.82
C GLY A 103 7.24 -4.22 22.67
N VAL A 104 6.76 -4.40 21.42
CA VAL A 104 7.45 -3.84 20.25
C VAL A 104 7.53 -2.33 20.32
N ARG A 105 8.52 -1.74 19.68
CA ARG A 105 8.70 -0.30 19.64
C ARG A 105 7.58 0.38 18.82
N ARG A 106 7.30 -0.15 17.61
CA ARG A 106 6.30 0.39 16.70
C ARG A 106 5.39 -0.69 16.12
N PHE A 107 4.14 -0.31 15.95
CA PHE A 107 3.15 -1.12 15.25
C PHE A 107 2.54 -0.29 14.10
N ALA A 108 2.91 -0.63 12.86
CA ALA A 108 2.30 -0.02 11.70
C ALA A 108 1.13 -0.85 11.19
N VAL A 109 0.05 -0.17 10.77
CA VAL A 109 -1.14 -0.81 10.21
C VAL A 109 -1.59 -0.13 8.93
N ALA A 110 -1.99 -0.95 7.94
CA ALA A 110 -2.55 -0.44 6.69
C ALA A 110 -3.96 0.13 6.88
N SER A 111 -4.09 1.46 6.84
CA SER A 111 -5.31 2.18 6.51
C SER A 111 -5.35 2.46 5.00
N SER A 112 -6.12 3.39 4.51
CA SER A 112 -6.34 3.61 3.08
C SER A 112 -6.70 5.06 2.77
N ILE A 113 -6.34 5.52 1.58
CA ILE A 113 -6.90 6.73 0.97
C ILE A 113 -8.43 6.76 1.01
N GLY A 114 -9.07 5.59 0.98
CA GLY A 114 -10.52 5.45 1.05
C GLY A 114 -11.17 6.06 2.30
N VAL A 115 -10.41 6.31 3.39
CA VAL A 115 -10.96 6.96 4.59
C VAL A 115 -11.39 8.41 4.32
N TYR A 116 -10.85 9.05 3.28
CA TYR A 116 -11.19 10.40 2.87
C TYR A 116 -12.41 10.50 1.94
N VAL A 117 -12.95 9.38 1.47
CA VAL A 117 -14.12 9.38 0.56
C VAL A 117 -15.26 10.19 1.18
N GLY A 118 -15.83 11.09 0.38
CA GLY A 118 -16.83 12.07 0.81
C GLY A 118 -16.26 13.46 1.13
N ARG A 119 -14.93 13.64 1.08
CA ARG A 119 -14.31 14.97 1.17
C ARG A 119 -14.41 15.70 -0.17
N THR A 120 -14.54 17.02 -0.10
CA THR A 120 -14.61 17.91 -1.27
C THR A 120 -13.27 18.58 -1.60
N GLU A 121 -12.32 18.53 -0.68
CA GLU A 121 -10.96 19.00 -0.91
C GLU A 121 -10.23 18.07 -1.88
N THR A 122 -9.32 18.61 -2.64
CA THR A 122 -8.48 17.85 -3.58
C THR A 122 -7.12 17.47 -3.01
N ARG A 123 -6.66 18.17 -1.98
CA ARG A 123 -5.45 17.86 -1.23
C ARG A 123 -5.83 17.29 0.15
N TRP A 124 -5.64 16.00 0.32
CA TRP A 124 -6.04 15.30 1.53
C TRP A 124 -4.88 15.15 2.51
N HIS A 125 -4.92 15.89 3.60
CA HIS A 125 -3.94 15.82 4.69
C HIS A 125 -4.55 15.12 5.92
N GLU A 126 -3.71 14.63 6.81
CA GLU A 126 -4.12 13.74 7.91
C GLU A 126 -5.00 14.40 8.97
N GLU A 127 -5.02 15.74 9.04
CA GLU A 127 -5.85 16.49 9.99
C GLU A 127 -7.30 16.70 9.52
N LEU A 128 -7.60 16.36 8.27
CA LEU A 128 -8.98 16.44 7.78
C LEU A 128 -9.90 15.51 8.58
N ALA A 129 -11.04 16.04 8.99
CA ALA A 129 -12.09 15.22 9.61
C ALA A 129 -12.58 14.16 8.60
N LEU A 130 -12.61 12.91 9.02
CA LEU A 130 -13.02 11.81 8.14
C LEU A 130 -14.54 11.68 8.10
N PRO A 131 -15.17 11.59 6.91
CA PRO A 131 -16.61 11.35 6.79
C PRO A 131 -16.98 9.96 7.30
N ALA A 132 -17.77 9.88 8.37
CA ALA A 132 -18.11 8.59 8.97
C ALA A 132 -19.16 7.81 8.15
N ALA A 133 -20.07 8.51 7.47
CA ALA A 133 -21.22 7.91 6.77
C ALA A 133 -20.91 7.45 5.33
N GLU A 134 -19.83 7.94 4.73
CA GLU A 134 -19.48 7.60 3.34
C GLU A 134 -18.74 6.27 3.29
N LEU A 135 -19.45 5.20 2.99
CA LEU A 135 -18.96 3.81 3.01
C LEU A 135 -19.28 3.12 1.67
N PRO A 136 -18.61 3.51 0.55
CA PRO A 136 -18.93 3.00 -0.78
C PRO A 136 -18.71 1.48 -0.93
N HIS A 137 -17.83 0.90 -0.12
CA HIS A 137 -17.56 -0.54 -0.12
C HIS A 137 -16.92 -1.03 1.19
N LEU A 138 -16.86 -2.35 1.38
CA LEU A 138 -16.42 -3.01 2.62
C LEU A 138 -15.03 -2.60 3.10
N ILE A 139 -14.10 -2.43 2.17
CA ILE A 139 -12.72 -2.06 2.51
C ILE A 139 -12.71 -0.68 3.19
N VAL A 140 -13.45 0.30 2.66
CA VAL A 140 -13.52 1.65 3.26
C VAL A 140 -14.12 1.58 4.66
N ALA A 141 -15.19 0.81 4.84
CA ALA A 141 -15.81 0.62 6.16
C ALA A 141 -14.80 0.04 7.17
N PHE A 142 -14.08 -1.01 6.77
CA PHE A 142 -13.07 -1.62 7.63
C PHE A 142 -11.91 -0.66 7.92
N LYS A 143 -11.38 0.04 6.89
CA LYS A 143 -10.23 0.94 7.08
C LYS A 143 -10.56 2.14 7.98
N LYS A 144 -11.80 2.64 7.95
CA LYS A 144 -12.26 3.65 8.94
C LYS A 144 -12.32 3.10 10.37
N ALA A 145 -12.60 1.81 10.55
CA ALA A 145 -12.59 1.16 11.87
C ALA A 145 -11.17 0.83 12.36
N VAL A 146 -10.24 0.48 11.46
CA VAL A 146 -8.86 0.09 11.79
C VAL A 146 -8.14 1.18 12.59
N GLU A 147 -8.28 2.45 12.21
CA GLU A 147 -7.56 3.56 12.84
C GLU A 147 -7.88 3.69 14.34
N PRO A 148 -9.15 3.90 14.76
CA PRO A 148 -9.49 3.99 16.18
C PRO A 148 -9.25 2.69 16.94
N LEU A 149 -9.47 1.51 16.33
CA LEU A 149 -9.14 0.24 16.97
C LEU A 149 -7.66 0.14 17.30
N THR A 150 -6.79 0.52 16.38
CA THR A 150 -5.33 0.45 16.59
C THR A 150 -4.87 1.43 17.64
N THR A 151 -5.21 2.71 17.49
CA THR A 151 -4.73 3.76 18.40
C THR A 151 -5.23 3.53 19.82
N HIS A 152 -6.50 3.15 19.99
CA HIS A 152 -7.05 2.90 21.31
C HIS A 152 -6.50 1.61 21.96
N SER A 153 -6.32 0.53 21.18
CA SER A 153 -5.75 -0.72 21.72
C SER A 153 -4.30 -0.58 22.18
N LEU A 154 -3.54 0.31 21.58
CA LEU A 154 -2.13 0.52 21.94
C LEU A 154 -1.93 1.63 23.02
N GLN A 155 -2.99 2.34 23.38
CA GLN A 155 -2.92 3.40 24.38
C GLN A 155 -2.36 2.86 25.71
N GLY A 156 -1.33 3.51 26.25
CA GLY A 156 -0.70 3.13 27.53
C GLY A 156 0.15 1.86 27.48
N SER A 157 0.35 1.22 26.31
CA SER A 157 1.18 0.02 26.18
C SER A 157 2.68 0.29 25.99
N GLY A 158 3.06 1.52 25.69
CA GLY A 158 4.43 1.87 25.30
C GLY A 158 4.74 1.63 23.81
N VAL A 159 3.84 0.96 23.07
CA VAL A 159 3.97 0.73 21.62
C VAL A 159 3.51 1.96 20.85
N GLN A 160 4.35 2.51 19.98
CA GLN A 160 3.96 3.62 19.10
C GLN A 160 3.12 3.11 17.92
N PRO A 161 1.84 3.52 17.76
CA PRO A 161 1.06 3.21 16.58
C PRO A 161 1.58 4.00 15.37
N VAL A 162 1.51 3.41 14.17
CA VAL A 162 1.78 4.07 12.89
C VAL A 162 0.66 3.71 11.91
N VAL A 163 -0.35 4.55 11.83
CA VAL A 163 -1.46 4.37 10.90
C VAL A 163 -1.05 4.84 9.52
N LEU A 164 -1.05 3.94 8.56
CA LEU A 164 -0.62 4.18 7.18
C LEU A 164 -1.87 4.40 6.30
N ARG A 165 -2.21 5.64 5.97
CA ARG A 165 -3.24 5.95 4.97
C ARG A 165 -2.62 5.80 3.59
N ILE A 166 -2.67 4.57 3.08
CA ILE A 166 -2.01 4.18 1.84
C ILE A 166 -2.84 4.66 0.66
N GLY A 167 -2.18 5.32 -0.28
CA GLY A 167 -2.75 5.82 -1.53
C GLY A 167 -3.04 4.71 -2.54
N THR A 168 -3.24 5.10 -3.79
CA THR A 168 -3.42 4.17 -4.90
C THR A 168 -2.07 3.64 -5.35
N ILE A 169 -1.73 2.42 -4.94
CA ILE A 169 -0.43 1.81 -5.20
C ILE A 169 -0.50 0.90 -6.42
N TRP A 170 0.48 1.04 -7.31
CA TRP A 170 0.63 0.24 -8.51
C TRP A 170 2.10 -0.11 -8.77
N GLY A 171 2.36 -1.11 -9.62
CA GLY A 171 3.73 -1.51 -9.96
C GLY A 171 3.94 -3.02 -9.89
N PRO A 172 5.18 -3.51 -9.75
CA PRO A 172 5.49 -4.93 -9.65
C PRO A 172 4.65 -5.63 -8.58
N LEU A 173 4.17 -6.83 -8.89
CA LEU A 173 3.28 -7.66 -8.08
C LEU A 173 1.82 -7.17 -7.96
N VAL A 174 1.43 -6.07 -8.62
CA VAL A 174 0.00 -5.72 -8.76
C VAL A 174 -0.72 -6.78 -9.59
N ASP A 175 -1.99 -6.99 -9.30
CA ASP A 175 -2.83 -7.78 -10.20
C ASP A 175 -2.98 -7.00 -11.52
N PRO A 176 -2.52 -7.54 -12.66
CA PRO A 176 -2.61 -6.87 -13.96
C PRO A 176 -4.04 -6.51 -14.38
N GLU A 177 -5.02 -7.25 -13.88
CA GLU A 177 -6.46 -7.06 -14.15
C GLU A 177 -7.18 -6.42 -12.96
N SER A 178 -6.45 -5.70 -12.10
CA SER A 178 -7.01 -5.08 -10.90
C SER A 178 -8.23 -4.21 -11.20
N PRO A 179 -9.37 -4.46 -10.55
CA PRO A 179 -10.56 -3.61 -10.73
C PRO A 179 -10.46 -2.27 -9.99
N PHE A 180 -9.48 -2.13 -9.11
CA PHE A 180 -9.35 -0.96 -8.22
C PHE A 180 -8.53 0.17 -8.83
N PHE A 181 -7.75 -0.11 -9.86
CA PHE A 181 -6.92 0.88 -10.51
C PHE A 181 -6.82 0.61 -12.01
N ARG A 182 -7.11 1.61 -12.86
CA ARG A 182 -7.22 1.43 -14.32
C ARG A 182 -5.88 1.35 -15.03
N ILE A 183 -4.80 1.86 -14.44
CA ILE A 183 -3.50 1.94 -15.10
C ILE A 183 -2.84 0.57 -15.35
N PRO A 184 -2.78 -0.37 -14.39
CA PRO A 184 -2.22 -1.71 -14.68
C PRO A 184 -2.93 -2.42 -15.84
N PRO A 185 -4.28 -2.54 -15.88
CA PRO A 185 -4.97 -3.12 -17.04
C PRO A 185 -4.71 -2.38 -18.35
N TYR A 186 -4.64 -1.04 -18.32
CA TYR A 186 -4.32 -0.23 -19.49
C TYR A 186 -2.93 -0.55 -20.06
N ILE A 187 -1.90 -0.55 -19.20
CA ILE A 187 -0.52 -0.91 -19.59
C ILE A 187 -0.48 -2.36 -20.12
N ASN A 188 -1.13 -3.29 -19.42
CA ASN A 188 -1.10 -4.70 -19.80
C ASN A 188 -1.81 -4.97 -21.13
N ALA A 189 -2.92 -4.29 -21.43
CA ALA A 189 -3.56 -4.38 -22.75
C ALA A 189 -2.59 -3.93 -23.86
N VAL A 190 -1.90 -2.80 -23.66
CA VAL A 190 -0.88 -2.31 -24.59
C VAL A 190 0.25 -3.34 -24.79
N LEU A 191 0.76 -3.94 -23.70
CA LEU A 191 1.82 -4.94 -23.77
C LEU A 191 1.40 -6.22 -24.50
N ARG A 192 0.12 -6.57 -24.48
CA ARG A 192 -0.47 -7.69 -25.23
C ARG A 192 -0.80 -7.34 -26.70
N GLY A 193 -0.60 -6.09 -27.11
CA GLY A 193 -1.03 -5.61 -28.43
C GLY A 193 -2.54 -5.52 -28.59
N GLU A 194 -3.27 -5.42 -27.47
CA GLU A 194 -4.71 -5.23 -27.41
C GLU A 194 -5.03 -3.72 -27.35
N GLU A 195 -6.21 -3.34 -27.84
CA GLU A 195 -6.69 -1.97 -27.69
C GLU A 195 -7.13 -1.76 -26.22
N PRO A 196 -6.50 -0.84 -25.47
CA PRO A 196 -6.87 -0.59 -24.09
C PRO A 196 -8.24 0.12 -24.02
N LEU A 197 -8.92 -0.02 -22.89
CA LEU A 197 -10.15 0.74 -22.63
C LEU A 197 -9.86 2.24 -22.72
N PRO A 198 -10.76 3.03 -23.36
CA PRO A 198 -10.55 4.47 -23.51
C PRO A 198 -10.52 5.16 -22.14
N LEU A 199 -9.56 6.06 -21.97
CA LEU A 199 -9.40 6.89 -20.78
C LEU A 199 -9.49 8.37 -21.17
N HIS A 200 -10.08 9.19 -20.30
CA HIS A 200 -10.03 10.64 -20.45
C HIS A 200 -8.65 11.16 -20.03
N ALA A 201 -8.09 12.03 -20.85
CA ALA A 201 -6.72 12.51 -20.72
C ALA A 201 -6.41 13.19 -19.37
N ASP A 202 -7.33 14.00 -18.90
CA ASP A 202 -7.14 14.85 -17.72
C ASP A 202 -7.69 14.20 -16.43
N ASP A 203 -8.32 13.04 -16.54
CA ASP A 203 -8.63 12.20 -15.38
C ASP A 203 -7.35 11.64 -14.78
N GLY A 204 -7.38 11.46 -13.46
CA GLY A 204 -6.27 10.95 -12.70
C GLY A 204 -6.56 10.96 -11.21
N GLY A 205 -5.54 11.03 -10.41
CA GLY A 205 -5.67 11.09 -8.97
C GLY A 205 -4.39 10.72 -8.24
N ASP A 206 -4.55 10.38 -7.00
CA ASP A 206 -3.47 9.85 -6.19
C ASP A 206 -2.90 8.58 -6.82
N CYS A 207 -1.58 8.53 -6.91
CA CYS A 207 -0.88 7.43 -7.55
C CYS A 207 0.54 7.34 -7.01
N CYS A 208 0.92 6.16 -6.52
CA CYS A 208 2.26 5.92 -6.01
C CYS A 208 2.82 4.58 -6.51
N TYR A 209 4.08 4.58 -6.92
CA TYR A 209 4.75 3.37 -7.36
C TYR A 209 5.10 2.48 -6.17
N ALA A 210 4.91 1.17 -6.30
CA ALA A 210 5.04 0.22 -5.19
C ALA A 210 6.41 0.23 -4.49
N PRO A 211 7.56 0.34 -5.18
CA PRO A 211 8.86 0.55 -4.55
C PRO A 211 8.93 1.79 -3.66
N ASP A 212 8.36 2.93 -4.09
CA ASP A 212 8.33 4.15 -3.28
C ASP A 212 7.40 4.02 -2.07
N ALA A 213 6.24 3.38 -2.23
CA ALA A 213 5.36 3.09 -1.10
C ALA A 213 6.05 2.20 -0.05
N GLY A 214 6.75 1.14 -0.49
CA GLY A 214 7.54 0.29 0.38
C GLY A 214 8.64 1.06 1.11
N ARG A 215 9.33 1.96 0.41
CA ARG A 215 10.37 2.81 0.99
C ARG A 215 9.80 3.83 1.99
N ALA A 216 8.65 4.42 1.71
CA ALA A 216 7.96 5.31 2.64
C ALA A 216 7.65 4.59 3.97
N ILE A 217 7.07 3.38 3.89
CA ILE A 217 6.76 2.57 5.08
C ILE A 217 8.04 2.18 5.82
N ALA A 218 9.08 1.75 5.11
CA ALA A 218 10.36 1.40 5.72
C ALA A 218 10.99 2.58 6.47
N LEU A 219 10.99 3.77 5.89
CA LEU A 219 11.49 4.98 6.53
C LEU A 219 10.69 5.34 7.79
N LEU A 220 9.36 5.21 7.79
CA LEU A 220 8.54 5.41 8.98
C LEU A 220 8.92 4.42 10.08
N MET A 221 9.15 3.16 9.74
CA MET A 221 9.50 2.15 10.73
C MET A 221 10.92 2.30 11.29
N THR A 222 11.82 2.91 10.54
CA THR A 222 13.25 3.03 10.90
C THR A 222 13.63 4.43 11.40
N ALA A 223 12.77 5.43 11.24
CA ALA A 223 13.01 6.77 11.77
C ALA A 223 13.33 6.73 13.27
N GLU A 224 14.25 7.55 13.72
CA GLU A 224 14.59 7.65 15.14
C GLU A 224 13.37 8.11 15.95
N THR A 225 12.71 9.14 15.50
CA THR A 225 11.50 9.69 16.12
C THR A 225 10.42 9.95 15.07
N LEU A 226 9.15 9.75 15.45
CA LEU A 226 7.99 10.18 14.69
C LEU A 226 7.16 11.12 15.55
N ARG A 227 6.71 12.24 14.96
CA ARG A 227 5.91 13.26 15.66
C ARG A 227 4.42 12.99 15.62
N HIS A 228 4.00 12.06 14.78
CA HIS A 228 2.59 11.73 14.55
C HIS A 228 2.39 10.22 14.57
N ASP A 229 1.14 9.82 14.78
CA ASP A 229 0.72 8.40 14.73
C ASP A 229 0.02 8.04 13.41
N THR A 230 -0.21 9.02 12.52
CA THR A 230 -0.90 8.82 11.24
C THR A 230 -0.16 9.53 10.12
N TYR A 231 0.07 8.79 9.03
CA TYR A 231 0.81 9.27 7.86
C TYR A 231 0.12 8.85 6.56
N ASN A 232 -0.01 9.78 5.65
CA ASN A 232 -0.32 9.49 4.27
C ASN A 232 0.91 8.88 3.57
N VAL A 233 0.69 7.78 2.85
CA VAL A 233 1.73 7.06 2.11
C VAL A 233 1.40 7.10 0.63
N SER A 234 1.99 8.02 -0.10
CA SER A 234 1.82 8.19 -1.55
C SER A 234 2.94 9.05 -2.15
N ALA A 235 2.80 9.40 -3.43
CA ALA A 235 3.75 10.27 -4.15
C ALA A 235 3.59 11.77 -3.82
N GLY A 236 2.52 12.20 -3.13
CA GLY A 236 2.30 13.59 -2.72
C GLY A 236 1.83 14.52 -3.84
N ARG A 237 1.43 13.96 -4.98
CA ARG A 237 0.84 14.68 -6.13
C ARG A 237 -0.13 13.79 -6.89
N PRO A 238 -1.08 14.38 -7.64
CA PRO A 238 -1.87 13.62 -8.58
C PRO A 238 -1.04 13.26 -9.83
N ALA A 239 -1.44 12.18 -10.52
CA ALA A 239 -0.97 11.84 -11.85
C ALA A 239 -2.17 11.69 -12.79
N THR A 240 -2.04 12.09 -14.05
CA THR A 240 -3.10 12.03 -15.06
C THR A 240 -2.93 10.85 -16.01
N ASN A 241 -4.03 10.43 -16.64
CA ASN A 241 -3.97 9.39 -17.66
C ASN A 241 -3.06 9.77 -18.82
N ARG A 242 -2.97 11.05 -19.15
CA ARG A 242 -2.06 11.60 -20.16
C ARG A 242 -0.61 11.33 -19.81
N GLU A 243 -0.18 11.55 -18.55
CA GLU A 243 1.20 11.28 -18.14
C GLU A 243 1.56 9.80 -18.34
N PHE A 244 0.63 8.88 -18.06
CA PHE A 244 0.85 7.44 -18.30
C PHE A 244 0.88 7.07 -19.77
N ALA A 245 -0.02 7.63 -20.58
CA ALA A 245 -0.03 7.38 -22.03
C ALA A 245 1.22 7.92 -22.71
N ASP A 246 1.65 9.13 -22.37
CA ASP A 246 2.85 9.75 -22.90
C ASP A 246 4.11 8.94 -22.52
N ALA A 247 4.18 8.46 -21.27
CA ALA A 247 5.27 7.61 -20.80
C ALA A 247 5.34 6.28 -21.58
N LEU A 248 4.21 5.62 -21.83
CA LEU A 248 4.15 4.39 -22.62
C LEU A 248 4.56 4.61 -24.06
N GLN A 249 4.08 5.69 -24.71
CA GLN A 249 4.44 6.04 -26.09
C GLN A 249 5.93 6.35 -26.22
N ALA A 250 6.52 6.98 -25.20
CA ALA A 250 7.93 7.33 -25.22
C ALA A 250 8.86 6.10 -25.25
N ILE A 251 8.44 4.98 -24.64
CA ILE A 251 9.24 3.74 -24.56
C ILE A 251 8.83 2.67 -25.58
N THR A 252 7.72 2.88 -26.32
CA THR A 252 7.20 1.90 -27.28
C THR A 252 7.16 2.52 -28.67
N PRO A 253 8.17 2.27 -29.53
CA PRO A 253 8.24 2.85 -30.86
C PRO A 253 7.00 2.53 -31.70
N GLY A 254 6.38 3.57 -32.30
CA GLY A 254 5.22 3.43 -33.17
C GLY A 254 3.87 3.26 -32.44
N LEU A 255 3.87 3.14 -31.12
CA LEU A 255 2.64 3.12 -30.33
C LEU A 255 1.93 4.46 -30.43
N ARG A 256 0.63 4.41 -30.68
CA ARG A 256 -0.27 5.57 -30.58
C ARG A 256 -1.40 5.21 -29.65
N LEU A 257 -1.63 6.04 -28.66
CA LEU A 257 -2.70 5.88 -27.68
C LEU A 257 -3.61 7.09 -27.75
N ASP A 258 -4.86 6.86 -28.17
CA ASP A 258 -5.86 7.90 -28.25
C ASP A 258 -6.58 8.02 -26.90
N LEU A 259 -6.46 9.19 -26.29
CA LEU A 259 -7.19 9.53 -25.08
C LEU A 259 -8.41 10.38 -25.44
N LEU A 260 -9.50 10.15 -24.72
CA LEU A 260 -10.66 11.04 -24.80
C LEU A 260 -10.28 12.42 -24.23
N PRO A 261 -10.76 13.52 -24.82
CA PRO A 261 -10.39 14.85 -24.35
C PRO A 261 -11.02 15.16 -22.99
N GLY A 262 -10.32 15.99 -22.20
CA GLY A 262 -10.81 16.49 -20.93
C GLY A 262 -10.99 15.41 -19.86
N ARG A 263 -12.05 15.56 -19.07
CA ARG A 263 -12.43 14.68 -17.96
C ARG A 263 -13.79 14.02 -18.22
N GLN A 264 -13.98 12.83 -17.63
CA GLN A 264 -15.25 12.11 -17.73
C GLN A 264 -16.39 12.86 -17.01
N ASP A 265 -16.13 13.32 -15.80
CA ASP A 265 -17.15 13.92 -14.92
C ASP A 265 -17.17 15.47 -14.97
N GLY A 266 -16.59 16.06 -16.01
CA GLY A 266 -16.54 17.52 -16.18
C GLY A 266 -15.40 18.23 -15.43
N PRO A 267 -15.47 19.56 -15.25
CA PRO A 267 -14.39 20.31 -14.61
C PRO A 267 -14.17 19.93 -13.17
N GLY A 268 -12.92 19.84 -12.76
CA GLY A 268 -12.52 19.51 -11.38
C GLY A 268 -11.03 19.21 -11.28
N ASP A 269 -10.54 19.04 -10.07
CA ASP A 269 -9.16 18.67 -9.81
C ASP A 269 -9.06 17.20 -9.39
N ASN A 270 -7.91 16.59 -9.63
CA ASN A 270 -7.62 15.23 -9.20
C ASN A 270 -7.24 15.21 -7.72
N PRO A 271 -7.97 14.49 -6.85
CA PRO A 271 -7.62 14.41 -5.45
C PRO A 271 -6.35 13.58 -5.23
N TYR A 272 -5.57 13.94 -4.22
CA TYR A 272 -4.34 13.24 -3.86
C TYR A 272 -4.02 13.35 -2.37
N LEU A 273 -3.18 12.45 -1.87
CA LEU A 273 -2.69 12.46 -0.50
C LEU A 273 -1.52 13.44 -0.35
N ASP A 274 -1.64 14.38 0.58
CA ASP A 274 -0.54 15.20 1.03
C ASP A 274 0.43 14.38 1.88
N THR A 275 1.70 14.39 1.53
CA THR A 275 2.76 13.62 2.20
C THR A 275 3.70 14.51 3.03
N THR A 276 3.28 15.71 3.38
CA THR A 276 4.12 16.67 4.13
C THR A 276 4.60 16.11 5.46
N ARG A 277 3.74 15.43 6.24
CA ARG A 277 4.15 14.77 7.49
C ARG A 277 5.21 13.70 7.27
N LEU A 278 4.99 12.84 6.28
CA LEU A 278 5.91 11.77 5.91
C LEU A 278 7.28 12.36 5.53
N THR A 279 7.30 13.34 4.63
CA THR A 279 8.55 14.02 4.20
C THR A 279 9.26 14.67 5.38
N HIS A 280 8.52 15.35 6.25
CA HIS A 280 9.11 16.10 7.37
C HIS A 280 9.74 15.17 8.42
N ASP A 281 9.11 14.05 8.75
CA ASP A 281 9.60 13.16 9.80
C ASP A 281 10.64 12.15 9.30
N THR A 282 10.68 11.88 7.98
CA THR A 282 11.54 10.80 7.43
C THR A 282 12.49 11.24 6.32
N GLY A 283 12.33 12.45 5.79
CA GLY A 283 13.05 12.89 4.59
C GLY A 283 12.58 12.19 3.30
N PHE A 284 11.43 11.51 3.33
CA PHE A 284 10.90 10.83 2.15
C PHE A 284 10.65 11.80 1.00
N ALA A 285 11.09 11.40 -0.18
CA ALA A 285 10.67 11.95 -1.47
C ALA A 285 10.55 10.80 -2.46
N PRO A 286 9.53 10.74 -3.33
CA PRO A 286 9.44 9.71 -4.36
C PRO A 286 10.71 9.67 -5.22
N THR A 287 11.14 8.46 -5.59
CA THR A 287 12.30 8.26 -6.50
C THR A 287 11.86 8.01 -7.92
N PHE A 288 10.59 7.65 -8.12
CA PHE A 288 10.01 7.42 -9.43
C PHE A 288 9.02 8.53 -9.78
N ASP A 289 9.25 9.22 -10.88
CA ASP A 289 8.17 9.91 -11.58
C ASP A 289 7.35 8.92 -12.43
N VAL A 290 6.29 9.37 -13.10
CA VAL A 290 5.43 8.49 -13.91
C VAL A 290 6.22 7.82 -15.03
N ALA A 291 7.13 8.54 -15.69
CA ALA A 291 7.90 8.01 -16.82
C ALA A 291 8.86 6.90 -16.36
N ALA A 292 9.60 7.14 -15.28
CA ALA A 292 10.50 6.14 -14.70
C ALA A 292 9.73 4.92 -14.18
N ALA A 293 8.59 5.12 -13.52
CA ALA A 293 7.75 4.04 -13.00
C ALA A 293 7.15 3.18 -14.12
N VAL A 294 6.68 3.78 -15.22
CA VAL A 294 6.17 3.06 -16.38
C VAL A 294 7.27 2.24 -17.04
N ALA A 295 8.46 2.83 -17.23
CA ALA A 295 9.60 2.13 -17.82
C ALA A 295 10.04 0.92 -16.98
N ASP A 296 10.16 1.08 -15.67
CA ASP A 296 10.52 0.01 -14.72
C ASP A 296 9.44 -1.10 -14.70
N TYR A 297 8.16 -0.72 -14.67
CA TYR A 297 7.06 -1.69 -14.69
C TYR A 297 7.01 -2.49 -15.99
N VAL A 298 7.18 -1.85 -17.14
CA VAL A 298 7.21 -2.53 -18.46
C VAL A 298 8.39 -3.50 -18.52
N ALA A 299 9.58 -3.10 -18.05
CA ALA A 299 10.74 -3.99 -17.97
C ALA A 299 10.47 -5.19 -17.06
N TRP A 300 9.90 -4.94 -15.86
CA TRP A 300 9.54 -6.03 -14.94
C TRP A 300 8.52 -7.01 -15.55
N ARG A 301 7.53 -6.50 -16.30
CA ARG A 301 6.51 -7.33 -16.98
C ARG A 301 7.11 -8.24 -18.08
N ALA A 302 8.20 -7.84 -18.72
CA ALA A 302 8.87 -8.66 -19.71
C ALA A 302 9.38 -10.00 -19.11
N ASP A 303 9.86 -9.97 -17.86
CA ASP A 303 10.37 -11.13 -17.14
C ASP A 303 9.30 -11.82 -16.28
N ASN A 304 8.15 -11.19 -16.07
CA ASN A 304 7.05 -11.67 -15.22
C ASN A 304 5.71 -11.63 -15.98
N PRO A 305 5.55 -12.37 -17.06
CA PRO A 305 4.29 -12.46 -17.79
C PRO A 305 3.25 -13.20 -16.94
N ARG A 306 2.00 -12.72 -16.96
CA ARG A 306 0.82 -13.41 -16.41
C ARG A 306 -0.17 -13.71 -17.52
#